data_0bd417d15253c876692d4f785c2bbb3f
#
_entry.id   0bd417d15253c876692d4f785c2bbb3f
#
_cell.length_a   1.000
_cell.length_b   1.000
_cell.length_c   1.000
_cell.angle_alpha   90.00
_cell.angle_beta   90.00
_cell.angle_gamma   90.00
#
_symmetry.space_group_name_H-M   'P 1'
#
loop_
_entity.id
_entity.type
_entity.pdbx_description
1 polymer ?
#
loop_
_entity_poly.entity_id
_entity_poly.type
_entity_poly.pdbx_seq_one_letter_code
_entity_poly.pdbx_strand_id
1 'polypeptide(L)'
;MATISAAPTASAAPSGSPQAFGLAGRYANALYAQADETHELDRVVAEMKTLGQMIDQSADFRRLVDSPLVDLNQALAAARAVLQAQGFSASVQNFVSVVISNRRLRQLRQFVTAFAALVAERRGIVTAHTISAHPLSAVQEQALRARLIEAGYSNVDIIKEIDPSLLGGLIVRVGTRLYDTSLKSRLQRLQYAMKGAA
;
A
#
# COMPACT_ATOMS: atom_id res chain seq x y z
N MET A 1 -44.67 -2.33 31.54
CA MET A 1 -43.24 -2.03 31.75
C MET A 1 -42.43 -3.06 30.96
N ALA A 2 -42.00 -2.70 29.77
CA ALA A 2 -41.20 -3.56 28.90
C ALA A 2 -39.81 -2.92 28.81
N THR A 3 -38.81 -3.60 29.38
CA THR A 3 -37.40 -3.21 29.34
C THR A 3 -36.79 -3.69 28.01
N ILE A 4 -36.48 -2.74 27.15
CA ILE A 4 -35.74 -3.01 25.90
C ILE A 4 -34.25 -3.12 26.26
N SER A 5 -33.74 -4.36 26.21
CA SER A 5 -32.32 -4.65 26.35
C SER A 5 -31.62 -4.27 25.04
N ALA A 6 -30.77 -3.25 25.11
CA ALA A 6 -29.90 -2.88 24.00
C ALA A 6 -28.73 -3.86 23.94
N ALA A 7 -28.63 -4.61 22.84
CA ALA A 7 -27.46 -5.42 22.52
C ALA A 7 -26.28 -4.53 22.16
N PRO A 8 -25.05 -4.85 22.57
CA PRO A 8 -23.86 -4.10 22.18
C PRO A 8 -23.56 -4.34 20.69
N THR A 9 -23.52 -3.25 19.94
CA THR A 9 -23.02 -3.25 18.55
C THR A 9 -21.57 -3.70 18.55
N ALA A 10 -21.33 -4.88 18.01
CA ALA A 10 -20.01 -5.40 17.75
C ALA A 10 -19.30 -4.45 16.77
N SER A 11 -18.24 -3.81 17.27
CA SER A 11 -17.27 -3.07 16.48
C SER A 11 -16.69 -4.03 15.44
N ALA A 12 -17.05 -3.83 14.17
CA ALA A 12 -16.46 -4.55 13.06
C ALA A 12 -15.01 -4.14 12.94
N ALA A 13 -14.10 -5.00 13.42
CA ALA A 13 -12.69 -4.90 13.12
C ALA A 13 -12.49 -4.90 11.60
N PRO A 14 -11.56 -4.09 11.05
CA PRO A 14 -11.26 -4.12 9.63
C PRO A 14 -10.67 -5.48 9.28
N SER A 15 -11.45 -6.31 8.60
CA SER A 15 -11.05 -7.62 8.09
C SER A 15 -10.17 -7.45 6.85
N GLY A 16 -8.96 -6.93 7.05
CA GLY A 16 -7.84 -7.07 6.13
C GLY A 16 -7.09 -8.33 6.54
N SER A 17 -7.49 -9.49 6.00
CA SER A 17 -6.86 -10.76 6.35
C SER A 17 -5.38 -10.74 5.95
N PRO A 18 -4.43 -11.05 6.85
CA PRO A 18 -2.99 -11.15 6.52
C PRO A 18 -2.67 -12.31 5.57
N GLN A 19 -3.67 -13.03 5.11
CA GLN A 19 -3.55 -14.16 4.16
C GLN A 19 -3.48 -13.73 2.68
N ALA A 20 -3.76 -12.46 2.34
CA ALA A 20 -3.79 -11.99 0.95
C ALA A 20 -2.42 -11.95 0.25
N PHE A 21 -1.31 -11.96 1.01
CA PHE A 21 0.04 -11.81 0.45
C PHE A 21 0.83 -13.12 0.32
N GLY A 22 0.26 -14.27 0.64
CA GLY A 22 0.92 -15.56 0.48
C GLY A 22 2.33 -15.59 1.12
N LEU A 23 3.32 -15.98 0.31
CA LEU A 23 4.71 -16.06 0.73
C LEU A 23 5.30 -14.67 1.05
N ALA A 24 5.01 -13.67 0.22
CA ALA A 24 5.53 -12.31 0.41
C ALA A 24 5.06 -11.70 1.74
N GLY A 25 3.84 -11.97 2.15
CA GLY A 25 3.32 -11.54 3.44
C GLY A 25 4.04 -12.16 4.64
N ARG A 26 4.47 -13.42 4.54
CA ARG A 26 5.24 -14.07 5.62
C ARG A 26 6.58 -13.39 5.83
N TYR A 27 7.31 -13.08 4.74
CA TYR A 27 8.57 -12.37 4.81
C TYR A 27 8.41 -10.94 5.30
N ALA A 28 7.36 -10.25 4.85
CA ALA A 28 7.04 -8.90 5.30
C ALA A 28 6.71 -8.85 6.80
N ASN A 29 5.90 -9.79 7.29
CA ASN A 29 5.58 -9.89 8.73
C ASN A 29 6.81 -10.20 9.58
N ALA A 30 7.69 -11.10 9.12
CA ALA A 30 8.92 -11.44 9.84
C ALA A 30 9.86 -10.23 9.95
N LEU A 31 10.05 -9.49 8.85
CA LEU A 31 10.86 -8.26 8.85
C LEU A 31 10.23 -7.18 9.74
N TYR A 32 8.90 -7.03 9.69
CA TYR A 32 8.18 -6.08 10.53
C TYR A 32 8.36 -6.41 12.02
N ALA A 33 8.15 -7.67 12.42
CA ALA A 33 8.31 -8.10 13.80
C ALA A 33 9.74 -7.86 14.30
N GLN A 34 10.76 -8.21 13.50
CA GLN A 34 12.15 -7.96 13.85
C GLN A 34 12.46 -6.46 13.98
N ALA A 35 11.98 -5.63 13.05
CA ALA A 35 12.20 -4.18 13.08
C ALA A 35 11.48 -3.50 14.26
N ASP A 36 10.34 -4.04 14.68
CA ASP A 36 9.59 -3.58 15.83
C ASP A 36 10.31 -3.94 17.15
N GLU A 37 10.82 -5.17 17.27
CA GLU A 37 11.62 -5.62 18.41
C GLU A 37 12.92 -4.81 18.59
N THR A 38 13.57 -4.45 17.48
CA THR A 38 14.80 -3.65 17.50
C THR A 38 14.55 -2.13 17.58
N HIS A 39 13.28 -1.69 17.58
CA HIS A 39 12.89 -0.28 17.54
C HIS A 39 13.48 0.51 16.35
N GLU A 40 13.79 -0.17 15.24
CA GLU A 40 14.36 0.42 14.03
C GLU A 40 13.35 0.50 12.88
N LEU A 41 12.04 0.43 13.16
CA LEU A 41 11.00 0.31 12.14
C LEU A 41 11.06 1.44 11.10
N ASP A 42 11.20 2.70 11.53
CA ASP A 42 11.23 3.84 10.62
C ASP A 42 12.44 3.81 9.68
N ARG A 43 13.58 3.39 10.21
CA ARG A 43 14.82 3.21 9.45
C ARG A 43 14.66 2.09 8.41
N VAL A 44 14.18 0.93 8.83
CA VAL A 44 13.94 -0.22 7.94
C VAL A 44 12.94 0.12 6.84
N VAL A 45 11.89 0.89 7.15
CA VAL A 45 10.92 1.37 6.15
C VAL A 45 11.57 2.27 5.09
N ALA A 46 12.40 3.23 5.51
CA ALA A 46 13.13 4.10 4.59
C ALA A 46 14.11 3.30 3.71
N GLU A 47 14.86 2.38 4.34
CA GLU A 47 15.81 1.51 3.64
C GLU A 47 15.13 0.58 2.64
N MET A 48 14.00 -0.03 2.99
CA MET A 48 13.24 -0.89 2.08
C MET A 48 12.68 -0.11 0.89
N LYS A 49 12.26 1.14 1.10
CA LYS A 49 11.86 2.05 0.01
C LYS A 49 13.04 2.33 -0.93
N THR A 50 14.21 2.65 -0.37
CA THR A 50 15.44 2.87 -1.14
C THR A 50 15.84 1.63 -1.91
N LEU A 51 15.76 0.43 -1.31
CA LEU A 51 16.01 -0.85 -1.96
C LEU A 51 15.07 -1.06 -3.16
N GLY A 52 13.79 -0.75 -3.01
CA GLY A 52 12.83 -0.79 -4.11
C GLY A 52 13.20 0.15 -5.25
N GLN A 53 13.59 1.38 -4.95
CA GLN A 53 14.07 2.35 -5.94
C GLN A 53 15.34 1.87 -6.65
N MET A 54 16.29 1.27 -5.91
CA MET A 54 17.50 0.70 -6.51
C MET A 54 17.18 -0.43 -7.51
N ILE A 55 16.24 -1.30 -7.19
CA ILE A 55 15.78 -2.36 -8.11
C ILE A 55 15.19 -1.74 -9.39
N ASP A 56 14.43 -0.65 -9.25
CA ASP A 56 13.74 0.00 -10.38
C ASP A 56 14.70 0.85 -11.24
N GLN A 57 15.71 1.48 -10.64
CA GLN A 57 16.60 2.42 -11.31
C GLN A 57 17.89 1.76 -11.86
N SER A 58 18.43 0.74 -11.18
CA SER A 58 19.66 0.09 -11.56
C SER A 58 19.39 -1.13 -12.45
N ALA A 59 19.78 -1.03 -13.74
CA ALA A 59 19.69 -2.14 -14.68
C ALA A 59 20.59 -3.32 -14.26
N ASP A 60 21.78 -3.04 -13.71
CA ASP A 60 22.72 -4.08 -13.30
C ASP A 60 22.25 -4.80 -12.05
N PHE A 61 21.67 -4.08 -11.08
CA PHE A 61 21.07 -4.70 -9.90
C PHE A 61 19.85 -5.55 -10.27
N ARG A 62 19.05 -5.09 -11.22
CA ARG A 62 17.92 -5.87 -11.76
C ARG A 62 18.39 -7.15 -12.46
N ARG A 63 19.45 -7.07 -13.26
CA ARG A 63 20.07 -8.27 -13.88
C ARG A 63 20.56 -9.27 -12.84
N LEU A 64 21.18 -8.79 -11.76
CA LEU A 64 21.60 -9.64 -10.63
C LEU A 64 20.39 -10.33 -9.98
N VAL A 65 19.31 -9.58 -9.74
CA VAL A 65 18.08 -10.10 -9.11
C VAL A 65 17.37 -11.12 -10.01
N ASP A 66 17.34 -10.89 -11.32
CA ASP A 66 16.60 -11.72 -12.29
C ASP A 66 17.42 -12.91 -12.82
N SER A 67 18.74 -12.89 -12.67
CA SER A 67 19.61 -13.95 -13.22
C SER A 67 19.48 -15.26 -12.46
N PRO A 68 19.10 -16.37 -13.10
CA PRO A 68 19.06 -17.69 -12.45
C PRO A 68 20.42 -18.38 -12.36
N LEU A 69 21.44 -17.84 -13.05
CA LEU A 69 22.76 -18.48 -13.24
C LEU A 69 23.80 -18.03 -12.22
N VAL A 70 23.49 -17.02 -11.40
CA VAL A 70 24.43 -16.50 -10.41
C VAL A 70 24.57 -17.50 -9.26
N ASP A 71 25.80 -17.91 -8.96
CA ASP A 71 26.07 -18.76 -7.80
C ASP A 71 25.61 -18.08 -6.50
N LEU A 72 25.05 -18.88 -5.57
CA LEU A 72 24.48 -18.40 -4.32
C LEU A 72 25.49 -17.57 -3.52
N ASN A 73 26.74 -18.03 -3.43
CA ASN A 73 27.80 -17.37 -2.67
C ASN A 73 28.19 -16.04 -3.30
N GLN A 74 28.26 -16.00 -4.63
CA GLN A 74 28.54 -14.77 -5.39
C GLN A 74 27.40 -13.76 -5.23
N ALA A 75 26.15 -14.21 -5.32
CA ALA A 75 24.97 -13.35 -5.10
C ALA A 75 24.96 -12.77 -3.67
N LEU A 76 25.27 -13.58 -2.65
CA LEU A 76 25.36 -13.13 -1.27
C LEU A 76 26.48 -12.10 -1.08
N ALA A 77 27.67 -12.36 -1.62
CA ALA A 77 28.79 -11.44 -1.52
C ALA A 77 28.52 -10.11 -2.22
N ALA A 78 27.99 -10.17 -3.46
CA ALA A 78 27.63 -8.98 -4.23
C ALA A 78 26.53 -8.15 -3.55
N ALA A 79 25.45 -8.80 -3.10
CA ALA A 79 24.37 -8.11 -2.42
C ALA A 79 24.84 -7.44 -1.12
N ARG A 80 25.65 -8.15 -0.30
CA ARG A 80 26.24 -7.58 0.93
C ARG A 80 27.12 -6.38 0.63
N ALA A 81 28.01 -6.47 -0.36
CA ALA A 81 28.90 -5.38 -0.73
C ALA A 81 28.10 -4.13 -1.14
N VAL A 82 27.06 -4.29 -1.95
CA VAL A 82 26.17 -3.19 -2.39
C VAL A 82 25.41 -2.59 -1.20
N LEU A 83 24.81 -3.42 -0.36
CA LEU A 83 24.03 -2.93 0.80
C LEU A 83 24.92 -2.24 1.83
N GLN A 84 26.14 -2.73 2.07
CA GLN A 84 27.12 -2.09 2.96
C GLN A 84 27.59 -0.75 2.40
N ALA A 85 27.90 -0.67 1.10
CA ALA A 85 28.29 0.57 0.45
C ALA A 85 27.20 1.66 0.53
N GLN A 86 25.95 1.27 0.57
CA GLN A 86 24.78 2.16 0.71
C GLN A 86 24.39 2.43 2.18
N GLY A 87 25.06 1.83 3.16
CA GLY A 87 24.84 2.06 4.59
C GLY A 87 23.54 1.44 5.14
N PHE A 88 23.02 0.37 4.53
CA PHE A 88 21.84 -0.34 5.03
C PHE A 88 22.08 -0.98 6.40
N SER A 89 21.04 -0.99 7.23
CA SER A 89 21.06 -1.62 8.56
C SER A 89 21.32 -3.13 8.49
N ALA A 90 21.82 -3.68 9.59
CA ALA A 90 22.05 -5.12 9.71
C ALA A 90 20.74 -5.92 9.50
N SER A 91 19.62 -5.40 9.95
CA SER A 91 18.29 -6.00 9.80
C SER A 91 17.93 -6.22 8.33
N VAL A 92 18.12 -5.21 7.47
CA VAL A 92 17.85 -5.31 6.03
C VAL A 92 18.88 -6.19 5.32
N GLN A 93 20.17 -6.11 5.70
CA GLN A 93 21.22 -6.99 5.15
C GLN A 93 20.95 -8.46 5.45
N ASN A 94 20.54 -8.77 6.68
CA ASN A 94 20.17 -10.14 7.08
C ASN A 94 18.92 -10.62 6.34
N PHE A 95 17.90 -9.76 6.21
CA PHE A 95 16.71 -10.09 5.45
C PHE A 95 17.02 -10.46 4.00
N VAL A 96 17.80 -9.62 3.30
CA VAL A 96 18.20 -9.89 1.92
C VAL A 96 19.04 -11.18 1.84
N SER A 97 19.93 -11.42 2.81
CA SER A 97 20.72 -12.65 2.87
C SER A 97 19.84 -13.90 3.01
N VAL A 98 18.79 -13.85 3.83
CA VAL A 98 17.81 -14.94 3.98
C VAL A 98 17.02 -15.16 2.69
N VAL A 99 16.63 -14.07 2.00
CA VAL A 99 15.93 -14.16 0.71
C VAL A 99 16.83 -14.86 -0.34
N ILE A 100 18.11 -14.52 -0.40
CA ILE A 100 19.08 -15.12 -1.32
C ILE A 100 19.30 -16.60 -0.96
N SER A 101 19.53 -16.93 0.31
CA SER A 101 19.75 -18.32 0.78
C SER A 101 18.57 -19.22 0.43
N ASN A 102 17.35 -18.69 0.44
CA ASN A 102 16.16 -19.40 0.01
C ASN A 102 15.94 -19.39 -1.50
N ARG A 103 16.89 -18.89 -2.31
CA ARG A 103 16.82 -18.78 -3.78
C ARG A 103 15.61 -17.99 -4.28
N ARG A 104 15.22 -16.94 -3.53
CA ARG A 104 14.03 -16.13 -3.81
C ARG A 104 14.33 -14.69 -4.19
N LEU A 105 15.54 -14.43 -4.66
CA LEU A 105 15.99 -13.09 -5.02
C LEU A 105 15.08 -12.43 -6.07
N ARG A 106 14.57 -13.20 -7.03
CA ARG A 106 13.62 -12.71 -8.05
C ARG A 106 12.31 -12.17 -7.48
N GLN A 107 11.95 -12.60 -6.27
CA GLN A 107 10.73 -12.13 -5.58
C GLN A 107 11.01 -10.93 -4.66
N LEU A 108 12.25 -10.45 -4.59
CA LEU A 108 12.64 -9.37 -3.69
C LEU A 108 11.76 -8.13 -3.86
N ARG A 109 11.46 -7.75 -5.11
CA ARG A 109 10.54 -6.63 -5.40
C ARG A 109 9.15 -6.84 -4.80
N GLN A 110 8.62 -8.06 -4.89
CA GLN A 110 7.32 -8.40 -4.30
C GLN A 110 7.37 -8.31 -2.77
N PHE A 111 8.48 -8.70 -2.15
CA PHE A 111 8.67 -8.58 -0.71
C PHE A 111 8.74 -7.13 -0.25
N VAL A 112 9.43 -6.27 -1.00
CA VAL A 112 9.46 -4.82 -0.74
C VAL A 112 8.06 -4.21 -0.83
N THR A 113 7.30 -4.55 -1.86
CA THR A 113 5.92 -4.06 -2.04
C THR A 113 4.99 -4.57 -0.93
N ALA A 114 5.09 -5.85 -0.57
CA ALA A 114 4.29 -6.45 0.50
C ALA A 114 4.62 -5.83 1.87
N PHE A 115 5.90 -5.54 2.13
CA PHE A 115 6.33 -4.87 3.36
C PHE A 115 5.78 -3.44 3.44
N ALA A 116 5.86 -2.67 2.36
CA ALA A 116 5.30 -1.32 2.31
C ALA A 116 3.78 -1.33 2.55
N ALA A 117 3.05 -2.27 1.95
CA ALA A 117 1.62 -2.44 2.16
C ALA A 117 1.28 -2.81 3.62
N LEU A 118 2.05 -3.74 4.22
CA LEU A 118 1.88 -4.14 5.62
C LEU A 118 2.12 -2.98 6.58
N VAL A 119 3.18 -2.19 6.35
CA VAL A 119 3.48 -1.01 7.18
C VAL A 119 2.37 0.03 7.06
N ALA A 120 1.86 0.28 5.85
CA ALA A 120 0.75 1.19 5.63
C ALA A 120 -0.51 0.73 6.39
N GLU A 121 -0.83 -0.56 6.32
CA GLU A 121 -1.95 -1.16 7.04
C GLU A 121 -1.78 -1.02 8.57
N ARG A 122 -0.61 -1.35 9.09
CA ARG A 122 -0.29 -1.26 10.53
C ARG A 122 -0.28 0.17 11.06
N ARG A 123 0.14 1.12 10.24
CA ARG A 123 0.08 2.56 10.57
C ARG A 123 -1.31 3.16 10.38
N GLY A 124 -2.29 2.37 9.95
CA GLY A 124 -3.64 2.86 9.65
C GLY A 124 -3.67 3.83 8.47
N ILE A 125 -2.64 3.79 7.59
CA ILE A 125 -2.62 4.58 6.37
C ILE A 125 -3.56 3.93 5.36
N VAL A 126 -4.65 4.61 5.06
CA VAL A 126 -5.61 4.13 4.08
C VAL A 126 -5.40 4.87 2.76
N THR A 127 -5.15 4.13 1.69
CA THR A 127 -5.01 4.72 0.36
C THR A 127 -6.38 5.05 -0.20
N ALA A 128 -6.59 6.35 -0.52
CA ALA A 128 -7.77 6.84 -1.20
C ALA A 128 -7.46 7.09 -2.68
N HIS A 129 -8.00 6.26 -3.57
CA HIS A 129 -7.95 6.51 -5.00
C HIS A 129 -9.03 7.54 -5.36
N THR A 130 -8.60 8.70 -5.83
CA THR A 130 -9.48 9.79 -6.20
C THR A 130 -9.41 10.03 -7.71
N ILE A 131 -10.55 9.83 -8.39
CA ILE A 131 -10.71 10.11 -9.82
C ILE A 131 -11.51 11.38 -9.97
N SER A 132 -10.99 12.36 -10.70
CA SER A 132 -11.63 13.65 -10.92
C SER A 132 -11.61 14.05 -12.39
N ALA A 133 -12.59 14.86 -12.84
CA ALA A 133 -12.63 15.35 -14.22
C ALA A 133 -11.48 16.32 -14.54
N HIS A 134 -11.02 17.07 -13.53
CA HIS A 134 -9.95 18.08 -13.62
C HIS A 134 -8.97 17.93 -12.45
N PRO A 135 -7.73 18.42 -12.58
CA PRO A 135 -6.79 18.43 -11.47
C PRO A 135 -7.38 19.13 -10.24
N LEU A 136 -7.27 18.49 -9.08
CA LEU A 136 -7.72 19.07 -7.82
C LEU A 136 -6.79 20.19 -7.38
N SER A 137 -7.36 21.30 -6.94
CA SER A 137 -6.59 22.37 -6.31
C SER A 137 -6.14 21.97 -4.89
N ALA A 138 -5.10 22.62 -4.36
CA ALA A 138 -4.59 22.33 -3.01
C ALA A 138 -5.68 22.48 -1.94
N VAL A 139 -6.58 23.47 -2.10
CA VAL A 139 -7.70 23.70 -1.18
C VAL A 139 -8.72 22.54 -1.24
N GLN A 140 -9.03 22.04 -2.43
CA GLN A 140 -9.94 20.91 -2.60
C GLN A 140 -9.34 19.61 -2.04
N GLU A 141 -8.03 19.42 -2.19
CA GLU A 141 -7.33 18.28 -1.60
C GLU A 141 -7.37 18.31 -0.07
N GLN A 142 -7.12 19.46 0.53
CA GLN A 142 -7.24 19.63 1.98
C GLN A 142 -8.65 19.40 2.48
N ALA A 143 -9.67 19.92 1.78
CA ALA A 143 -11.06 19.68 2.12
C ALA A 143 -11.46 18.19 1.99
N LEU A 144 -10.96 17.51 0.97
CA LEU A 144 -11.16 16.07 0.81
C LEU A 144 -10.49 15.29 1.97
N ARG A 145 -9.25 15.64 2.33
CA ARG A 145 -8.55 15.02 3.45
C ARG A 145 -9.29 15.24 4.77
N ALA A 146 -9.77 16.45 5.03
CA ALA A 146 -10.55 16.74 6.23
C ALA A 146 -11.82 15.88 6.32
N ARG A 147 -12.57 15.76 5.23
CA ARG A 147 -13.77 14.91 5.17
C ARG A 147 -13.47 13.42 5.36
N LEU A 148 -12.32 12.93 4.86
CA LEU A 148 -11.91 11.55 5.06
C LEU A 148 -11.52 11.30 6.53
N ILE A 149 -10.89 12.27 7.20
CA ILE A 149 -10.59 12.21 8.65
C ILE A 149 -11.89 12.20 9.46
N GLU A 150 -12.88 13.04 9.12
CA GLU A 150 -14.20 13.04 9.75
C GLU A 150 -14.94 11.70 9.56
N ALA A 151 -14.73 11.03 8.42
CA ALA A 151 -15.27 9.70 8.15
C ALA A 151 -14.54 8.56 8.89
N GLY A 152 -13.55 8.89 9.75
CA GLY A 152 -12.84 7.95 10.61
C GLY A 152 -11.52 7.41 10.06
N TYR A 153 -11.01 7.99 8.96
CA TYR A 153 -9.71 7.61 8.40
C TYR A 153 -8.62 8.55 8.93
N SER A 154 -7.88 8.12 9.95
CA SER A 154 -6.91 8.98 10.65
C SER A 154 -5.71 9.39 9.80
N ASN A 155 -5.31 8.56 8.84
CA ASN A 155 -4.16 8.83 7.97
C ASN A 155 -4.49 8.37 6.55
N VAL A 156 -4.59 9.31 5.62
CA VAL A 156 -5.03 9.03 4.24
C VAL A 156 -3.97 9.48 3.25
N ASP A 157 -3.53 8.54 2.44
CA ASP A 157 -2.70 8.80 1.25
C ASP A 157 -3.60 8.90 0.02
N ILE A 158 -3.58 10.05 -0.68
CA ILE A 158 -4.47 10.35 -1.79
C ILE A 158 -3.73 10.15 -3.11
N ILE A 159 -4.11 9.09 -3.84
CA ILE A 159 -3.66 8.86 -5.21
C ILE A 159 -4.67 9.55 -6.14
N LYS A 160 -4.17 10.45 -6.99
CA LYS A 160 -4.99 11.25 -7.90
C LYS A 160 -4.93 10.70 -9.32
N GLU A 161 -6.08 10.54 -9.93
CA GLU A 161 -6.25 10.15 -11.33
C GLU A 161 -7.20 11.14 -12.00
N ILE A 162 -6.93 11.47 -13.27
CA ILE A 162 -7.77 12.40 -14.04
C ILE A 162 -8.51 11.63 -15.11
N ASP A 163 -9.86 11.65 -15.05
CA ASP A 163 -10.73 11.08 -16.06
C ASP A 163 -11.75 12.14 -16.53
N PRO A 164 -11.51 12.78 -17.68
CA PRO A 164 -12.42 13.78 -18.23
C PRO A 164 -13.84 13.26 -18.54
N SER A 165 -14.01 11.93 -18.66
CA SER A 165 -15.31 11.32 -18.97
C SER A 165 -16.35 11.48 -17.85
N LEU A 166 -15.93 11.89 -16.65
CA LEU A 166 -16.81 12.13 -15.50
C LEU A 166 -17.66 13.41 -15.63
N LEU A 167 -17.33 14.29 -16.60
CA LEU A 167 -17.92 15.61 -16.83
C LEU A 167 -17.75 16.59 -15.66
N GLY A 168 -17.62 16.11 -14.42
CA GLY A 168 -17.42 16.88 -13.19
C GLY A 168 -17.68 16.05 -11.94
N GLY A 169 -17.35 16.63 -10.79
CA GLY A 169 -17.38 15.92 -9.51
C GLY A 169 -16.16 15.03 -9.32
N LEU A 170 -16.25 14.10 -8.38
CA LEU A 170 -15.16 13.18 -8.06
C LEU A 170 -15.69 11.81 -7.62
N ILE A 171 -14.90 10.78 -7.86
CA ILE A 171 -15.08 9.44 -7.33
C ILE A 171 -13.92 9.17 -6.36
N VAL A 172 -14.23 8.78 -5.14
CA VAL A 172 -13.24 8.42 -4.12
C VAL A 172 -13.46 6.98 -3.72
N ARG A 173 -12.43 6.16 -3.91
CA ARG A 173 -12.40 4.78 -3.48
C ARG A 173 -11.44 4.64 -2.32
N VAL A 174 -11.96 4.23 -1.16
CA VAL A 174 -11.20 4.02 0.07
C VAL A 174 -11.37 2.57 0.51
N GLY A 175 -10.36 1.75 0.24
CA GLY A 175 -10.46 0.31 0.46
C GLY A 175 -11.63 -0.30 -0.31
N THR A 176 -12.63 -0.83 0.41
CA THR A 176 -13.85 -1.43 -0.18
C THR A 176 -15.00 -0.43 -0.38
N ARG A 177 -14.88 0.78 0.15
CA ARG A 177 -15.92 1.81 0.05
C ARG A 177 -15.69 2.70 -1.16
N LEU A 178 -16.78 2.97 -1.89
CA LEU A 178 -16.80 3.85 -3.05
C LEU A 178 -17.75 5.03 -2.78
N TYR A 179 -17.22 6.24 -2.88
CA TYR A 179 -17.99 7.48 -2.79
C TYR A 179 -18.01 8.14 -4.16
N ASP A 180 -19.15 8.06 -4.85
CA ASP A 180 -19.33 8.60 -6.19
C ASP A 180 -20.25 9.82 -6.16
N THR A 181 -19.66 11.00 -6.42
CA THR A 181 -20.34 12.28 -6.55
C THR A 181 -20.26 12.84 -7.97
N SER A 182 -19.90 12.00 -8.96
CA SER A 182 -19.74 12.42 -10.35
C SER A 182 -21.06 12.87 -10.98
N LEU A 183 -20.99 13.87 -11.86
CA LEU A 183 -22.13 14.34 -12.63
C LEU A 183 -22.65 13.26 -13.58
N LYS A 184 -21.74 12.44 -14.13
CA LYS A 184 -22.09 11.30 -14.99
C LYS A 184 -23.06 10.34 -14.30
N SER A 185 -22.74 9.91 -13.08
CA SER A 185 -23.60 9.00 -12.32
C SER A 185 -24.92 9.65 -11.89
N ARG A 186 -24.92 10.96 -11.62
CA ARG A 186 -26.14 11.69 -11.32
C ARG A 186 -27.05 11.77 -12.53
N LEU A 187 -26.51 12.07 -13.71
CA LEU A 187 -27.27 12.12 -14.97
C LEU A 187 -27.85 10.73 -15.34
N GLN A 188 -27.06 9.67 -15.19
CA GLN A 188 -27.54 8.31 -15.41
C GLN A 188 -28.71 7.95 -14.50
N ARG A 189 -28.63 8.27 -13.22
CA ARG A 189 -29.72 8.03 -12.26
C ARG A 189 -30.98 8.79 -12.63
N LEU A 190 -30.87 10.05 -13.05
CA LEU A 190 -31.99 10.83 -13.55
C LEU A 190 -32.59 10.20 -14.80
N GLN A 191 -31.78 9.79 -15.76
CA GLN A 191 -32.22 9.14 -16.98
C GLN A 191 -33.00 7.84 -16.69
N TYR A 192 -32.54 7.03 -15.77
CA TYR A 192 -33.22 5.80 -15.35
C TYR A 192 -34.54 6.11 -14.63
N ALA A 193 -34.57 7.12 -13.75
CA ALA A 193 -35.81 7.53 -13.10
C ALA A 193 -36.87 8.02 -14.07
N MET A 194 -36.47 8.76 -15.13
CA MET A 194 -37.37 9.23 -16.18
C MET A 194 -37.87 8.10 -17.08
N LYS A 195 -37.03 7.08 -17.37
CA LYS A 195 -37.44 5.92 -18.18
C LYS A 195 -38.33 4.93 -17.42
N GLY A 196 -38.20 4.86 -16.10
CA GLY A 196 -39.00 3.98 -15.24
C GLY A 196 -40.35 4.59 -14.81
N ALA A 197 -40.61 5.85 -15.13
CA ALA A 197 -41.86 6.55 -14.87
C ALA A 197 -42.80 6.61 -16.11
N ALA A 198 -42.41 5.99 -17.19
CA ALA A 198 -43.20 5.77 -18.41
C ALA A 198 -43.55 4.27 -18.49
#